data_8cf26dac812bdfc4f4d28f49407562e6
#
_entry.id   8cf26dac812bdfc4f4d28f49407562e6
#
_cell.length_a   1.000
_cell.length_b   1.000
_cell.length_c   1.000
_cell.angle_alpha   90.00
_cell.angle_beta   90.00
_cell.angle_gamma   90.00
#
_symmetry.space_group_name_H-M   'P 1'
#
loop_
_entity.id
_entity.type
_entity.pdbx_description
1 polymer ?
#
loop_
_entity_poly.entity_id
_entity_poly.type
_entity_poly.pdbx_seq_one_letter_code
_entity_poly.pdbx_strand_id
1 'polypeptide(L)'
;VCVFASLYGAMAPKIGESLGIPSEEAQKYIDAIYSQFSSLAKWKQGVEQFAERFGYVNVLGGTRRHLRKNLLSDNSYEQSKALRQASNAMIQSAGANQLKTVMSAVWDSDLFEKYDMQWMFMVHDEGCFSVAAKDAVPVIEQVHKFMTAPFLEGLPSASSIGLGRTFGTLVELGEVFDADK
;
A
#
# COMPACT_ATOMS: atom_id res chain seq x y z
N VAL A 1 -13.24 7.23 3.92
CA VAL A 1 -12.34 7.70 5.00
C VAL A 1 -12.37 6.75 6.19
N CYS A 2 -13.53 6.44 6.82
CA CYS A 2 -13.61 5.58 8.03
C CYS A 2 -13.02 4.19 7.84
N VAL A 3 -13.32 3.49 6.73
CA VAL A 3 -12.85 2.12 6.49
C VAL A 3 -11.33 2.08 6.46
N PHE A 4 -10.69 2.94 5.67
CA PHE A 4 -9.23 3.01 5.61
C PHE A 4 -8.60 3.37 6.96
N ALA A 5 -9.15 4.38 7.64
CA ALA A 5 -8.64 4.78 8.96
C ALA A 5 -8.71 3.62 9.97
N SER A 6 -9.81 2.86 9.98
CA SER A 6 -9.98 1.68 10.85
C SER A 6 -8.99 0.56 10.51
N LEU A 7 -8.77 0.31 9.22
CA LEU A 7 -7.79 -0.69 8.75
C LEU A 7 -6.38 -0.35 9.23
N TYR A 8 -6.01 0.93 9.18
CA TYR A 8 -4.74 1.44 9.70
C TYR A 8 -4.70 1.60 11.22
N GLY A 9 -5.77 1.18 11.92
CA GLY A 9 -5.81 1.15 13.38
C GLY A 9 -6.07 2.50 14.02
N ALA A 10 -6.68 3.45 13.30
CA ALA A 10 -7.17 4.65 13.92
C ALA A 10 -8.28 4.30 14.92
N MET A 11 -8.18 4.88 16.11
CA MET A 11 -9.15 4.67 17.19
C MET A 11 -10.32 5.64 17.07
N ALA A 12 -11.43 5.32 17.71
CA ALA A 12 -12.67 6.09 17.67
C ALA A 12 -12.51 7.59 17.93
N PRO A 13 -11.66 8.07 18.87
CA PRO A 13 -11.47 9.51 19.07
C PRO A 13 -10.91 10.21 17.80
N LYS A 14 -9.95 9.58 17.11
CA LYS A 14 -9.35 10.16 15.92
C LYS A 14 -10.29 10.16 14.71
N ILE A 15 -11.08 9.11 14.58
CA ILE A 15 -12.11 9.02 13.53
C ILE A 15 -13.21 10.03 13.81
N GLY A 16 -13.65 10.14 15.07
CA GLY A 16 -14.64 11.12 15.51
C GLY A 16 -14.22 12.56 15.22
N GLU A 17 -12.98 12.91 15.57
CA GLU A 17 -12.39 14.21 15.23
C GLU A 17 -12.42 14.51 13.73
N SER A 18 -12.03 13.52 12.90
CA SER A 18 -11.98 13.68 11.44
C SER A 18 -13.35 13.82 10.77
N LEU A 19 -14.40 13.27 11.41
CA LEU A 19 -15.78 13.29 10.89
C LEU A 19 -16.66 14.35 11.56
N GLY A 20 -16.19 15.00 12.62
CA GLY A 20 -16.98 15.92 13.41
C GLY A 20 -18.10 15.26 14.21
N ILE A 21 -17.91 14.00 14.64
CA ILE A 21 -18.87 13.20 15.41
C ILE A 21 -18.29 12.78 16.77
N PRO A 22 -19.14 12.46 17.77
CA PRO A 22 -18.69 11.91 19.04
C PRO A 22 -17.91 10.60 18.87
N SER A 23 -16.93 10.37 19.76
CA SER A 23 -16.10 9.14 19.76
C SER A 23 -16.95 7.87 19.89
N GLU A 24 -18.04 7.92 20.66
CA GLU A 24 -18.96 6.79 20.83
C GLU A 24 -19.68 6.42 19.52
N GLU A 25 -20.03 7.42 18.72
CA GLU A 25 -20.63 7.19 17.40
C GLU A 25 -19.59 6.65 16.41
N ALA A 26 -18.38 7.19 16.42
CA ALA A 26 -17.26 6.67 15.64
C ALA A 26 -16.96 5.20 16.00
N GLN A 27 -17.07 4.80 17.26
CA GLN A 27 -16.88 3.42 17.67
C GLN A 27 -17.93 2.49 17.05
N LYS A 28 -19.20 2.91 16.99
CA LYS A 28 -20.25 2.12 16.32
C LYS A 28 -19.96 1.85 14.86
N TYR A 29 -19.38 2.83 14.14
CA TYR A 29 -18.96 2.61 12.74
C TYR A 29 -17.81 1.61 12.65
N ILE A 30 -16.82 1.67 13.55
CA ILE A 30 -15.73 0.70 13.61
C ILE A 30 -16.29 -0.71 13.86
N ASP A 31 -17.16 -0.86 14.83
CA ASP A 31 -17.77 -2.15 15.20
C ASP A 31 -18.61 -2.71 14.04
N ALA A 32 -19.36 -1.86 13.34
CA ALA A 32 -20.12 -2.26 12.16
C ALA A 32 -19.21 -2.76 11.03
N ILE A 33 -18.08 -2.09 10.76
CA ILE A 33 -17.10 -2.52 9.77
C ILE A 33 -16.54 -3.90 10.12
N TYR A 34 -16.09 -4.11 11.35
CA TYR A 34 -15.52 -5.40 11.76
C TYR A 34 -16.57 -6.51 11.89
N SER A 35 -17.82 -6.17 12.18
CA SER A 35 -18.95 -7.11 12.15
C SER A 35 -19.23 -7.57 10.71
N GLN A 36 -19.28 -6.64 9.76
CA GLN A 36 -19.51 -6.95 8.36
C GLN A 36 -18.34 -7.73 7.73
N PHE A 37 -17.12 -7.40 8.09
CA PHE A 37 -15.90 -8.05 7.61
C PHE A 37 -15.25 -8.90 8.70
N SER A 38 -15.96 -9.93 9.15
CA SER A 38 -15.51 -10.78 10.28
C SER A 38 -14.18 -11.50 10.01
N SER A 39 -13.89 -11.85 8.76
CA SER A 39 -12.60 -12.43 8.37
C SER A 39 -11.44 -11.45 8.57
N LEU A 40 -11.66 -10.16 8.32
CA LEU A 40 -10.68 -9.11 8.57
C LEU A 40 -10.40 -8.95 10.06
N ALA A 41 -11.46 -8.97 10.91
CA ALA A 41 -11.30 -8.91 12.36
C ALA A 41 -10.46 -10.09 12.88
N LYS A 42 -10.76 -11.31 12.43
CA LYS A 42 -10.02 -12.53 12.80
C LYS A 42 -8.56 -12.48 12.33
N TRP A 43 -8.32 -12.03 11.10
CA TRP A 43 -6.98 -11.87 10.56
C TRP A 43 -6.16 -10.88 11.41
N LYS A 44 -6.72 -9.70 11.70
CA LYS A 44 -6.06 -8.69 12.52
C LYS A 44 -5.70 -9.23 13.90
N GLN A 45 -6.65 -9.88 14.57
CA GLN A 45 -6.42 -10.50 15.87
C GLN A 45 -5.30 -11.55 15.80
N GLY A 46 -5.28 -12.39 14.77
CA GLY A 46 -4.23 -13.39 14.57
C GLY A 46 -2.85 -12.76 14.37
N VAL A 47 -2.77 -11.66 13.63
CA VAL A 47 -1.52 -10.90 13.43
C VAL A 47 -1.02 -10.30 14.75
N GLU A 48 -1.91 -9.72 15.55
CA GLU A 48 -1.58 -9.14 16.84
C GLU A 48 -1.06 -10.22 17.81
N GLN A 49 -1.77 -11.35 17.95
CA GLN A 49 -1.34 -12.49 18.76
C GLN A 49 0.02 -13.07 18.32
N PHE A 50 0.24 -13.15 17.01
CA PHE A 50 1.53 -13.58 16.48
C PHE A 50 2.65 -12.61 16.86
N ALA A 51 2.40 -11.30 16.71
CA ALA A 51 3.36 -10.26 17.07
C ALA A 51 3.71 -10.30 18.58
N GLU A 52 2.72 -10.45 19.44
CA GLU A 52 2.92 -10.59 20.89
C GLU A 52 3.77 -11.81 21.23
N ARG A 53 3.48 -12.94 20.62
CA ARG A 53 4.18 -14.21 20.89
C ARG A 53 5.63 -14.19 20.40
N PHE A 54 5.88 -13.67 19.20
CA PHE A 54 7.18 -13.80 18.53
C PHE A 54 8.00 -12.51 18.52
N GLY A 55 7.38 -11.35 18.78
CA GLY A 55 8.03 -10.04 18.75
C GLY A 55 8.28 -9.47 17.36
N TYR A 56 7.67 -10.06 16.32
CA TYR A 56 7.74 -9.60 14.92
C TYR A 56 6.53 -10.09 14.13
N VAL A 57 6.34 -9.54 12.94
CA VAL A 57 5.46 -10.10 11.91
C VAL A 57 6.23 -10.34 10.62
N ASN A 58 5.88 -11.40 9.91
CA ASN A 58 6.38 -11.66 8.56
C ASN A 58 5.57 -10.79 7.59
N VAL A 59 6.27 -10.06 6.74
CA VAL A 59 5.64 -9.26 5.70
C VAL A 59 5.89 -9.88 4.34
N LEU A 60 5.08 -9.52 3.37
CA LEU A 60 5.22 -10.02 2.00
C LEU A 60 6.64 -9.74 1.48
N GLY A 61 7.20 -10.66 0.70
CA GLY A 61 8.60 -10.57 0.23
C GLY A 61 9.63 -11.16 1.21
N GLY A 62 9.18 -11.89 2.25
CA GLY A 62 10.05 -12.69 3.12
C GLY A 62 10.81 -11.89 4.20
N THR A 63 10.52 -10.60 4.34
CA THR A 63 11.15 -9.78 5.38
C THR A 63 10.33 -9.80 6.68
N ARG A 64 10.92 -9.28 7.78
CA ARG A 64 10.29 -9.20 9.09
C ARG A 64 10.23 -7.78 9.61
N ARG A 65 9.07 -7.39 10.15
CA ARG A 65 8.92 -6.18 10.95
C ARG A 65 9.09 -6.55 12.41
N HIS A 66 10.23 -6.16 13.01
CA HIS A 66 10.52 -6.38 14.43
C HIS A 66 9.78 -5.36 15.29
N LEU A 67 9.09 -5.83 16.34
CA LEU A 67 8.24 -5.03 17.23
C LEU A 67 8.53 -5.30 18.72
N ARG A 68 9.43 -6.25 19.03
CA ARG A 68 9.68 -6.76 20.38
C ARG A 68 9.97 -5.67 21.39
N LYS A 69 10.79 -4.68 21.03
CA LYS A 69 11.15 -3.58 21.93
C LYS A 69 9.91 -2.84 22.44
N ASN A 70 8.98 -2.51 21.55
CA ASN A 70 7.77 -1.75 21.89
C ASN A 70 6.72 -2.61 22.57
N LEU A 71 6.62 -3.90 22.20
CA LEU A 71 5.70 -4.86 22.84
C LEU A 71 6.08 -5.18 24.28
N LEU A 72 7.36 -5.11 24.64
CA LEU A 72 7.87 -5.33 25.99
C LEU A 72 8.02 -4.01 26.81
N SER A 73 7.53 -2.90 26.28
CA SER A 73 7.53 -1.62 26.99
C SER A 73 6.57 -1.64 28.18
N ASP A 74 6.93 -1.00 29.28
CA ASP A 74 6.02 -0.79 30.41
C ASP A 74 4.89 0.22 30.08
N ASN A 75 5.01 0.92 28.96
CA ASN A 75 4.02 1.88 28.49
C ASN A 75 2.97 1.21 27.60
N SER A 76 1.72 1.11 28.07
CA SER A 76 0.59 0.51 27.35
C SER A 76 0.29 1.19 26.00
N TYR A 77 0.59 2.48 25.87
CA TYR A 77 0.46 3.19 24.59
C TYR A 77 1.45 2.67 23.56
N GLU A 78 2.71 2.43 23.93
CA GLU A 78 3.73 1.87 23.02
C GLU A 78 3.38 0.42 22.64
N GLN A 79 2.87 -0.39 23.56
CA GLN A 79 2.38 -1.74 23.26
C GLN A 79 1.24 -1.69 22.22
N SER A 80 0.21 -0.89 22.48
CA SER A 80 -0.93 -0.73 21.56
C SER A 80 -0.50 -0.19 20.19
N LYS A 81 0.47 0.71 20.16
CA LYS A 81 1.05 1.23 18.93
C LYS A 81 1.79 0.15 18.14
N ALA A 82 2.53 -0.73 18.82
CA ALA A 82 3.22 -1.84 18.18
C ALA A 82 2.25 -2.84 17.54
N LEU A 83 1.13 -3.16 18.21
CA LEU A 83 0.10 -4.03 17.64
C LEU A 83 -0.54 -3.42 16.37
N ARG A 84 -0.86 -2.12 16.41
CA ARG A 84 -1.32 -1.43 15.19
C ARG A 84 -0.26 -1.44 14.07
N GLN A 85 1.01 -1.28 14.41
CA GLN A 85 2.10 -1.38 13.44
C GLN A 85 2.26 -2.78 12.86
N ALA A 86 1.89 -3.84 13.59
CA ALA A 86 1.96 -5.21 13.11
C ALA A 86 1.05 -5.42 11.88
N SER A 87 -0.23 -5.12 12.00
CA SER A 87 -1.19 -5.26 10.89
C SER A 87 -0.91 -4.29 9.75
N ASN A 88 -0.55 -3.03 10.07
CA ASN A 88 -0.20 -2.04 9.06
C ASN A 88 1.02 -2.42 8.25
N ALA A 89 2.06 -2.99 8.89
CA ALA A 89 3.26 -3.41 8.20
C ALA A 89 2.98 -4.49 7.14
N MET A 90 2.05 -5.41 7.42
CA MET A 90 1.67 -6.44 6.44
C MET A 90 0.98 -5.84 5.21
N ILE A 91 0.06 -4.90 5.40
CA ILE A 91 -0.66 -4.25 4.30
C ILE A 91 0.28 -3.35 3.49
N GLN A 92 1.00 -2.45 4.16
CA GLN A 92 1.88 -1.49 3.49
C GLN A 92 3.05 -2.15 2.78
N SER A 93 3.59 -3.24 3.35
CA SER A 93 4.67 -3.97 2.69
C SER A 93 4.20 -4.70 1.42
N ALA A 94 2.94 -5.11 1.33
CA ALA A 94 2.40 -5.70 0.12
C ALA A 94 2.47 -4.71 -1.04
N GLY A 95 1.98 -3.47 -0.86
CA GLY A 95 2.09 -2.41 -1.87
C GLY A 95 3.54 -2.07 -2.22
N ALA A 96 4.40 -1.91 -1.21
CA ALA A 96 5.81 -1.64 -1.44
C ALA A 96 6.54 -2.77 -2.19
N ASN A 97 6.19 -4.03 -1.94
CA ASN A 97 6.76 -5.17 -2.66
C ASN A 97 6.21 -5.26 -4.09
N GLN A 98 4.93 -4.96 -4.30
CA GLN A 98 4.36 -4.87 -5.65
C GLN A 98 5.15 -3.87 -6.50
N LEU A 99 5.31 -2.63 -6.00
CA LEU A 99 6.07 -1.61 -6.74
C LEU A 99 7.52 -2.05 -7.01
N LYS A 100 8.22 -2.62 -6.01
CA LYS A 100 9.59 -3.13 -6.21
C LYS A 100 9.65 -4.22 -7.26
N THR A 101 8.68 -5.13 -7.31
CA THR A 101 8.60 -6.19 -8.32
C THR A 101 8.41 -5.58 -9.71
N VAL A 102 7.51 -4.61 -9.83
CA VAL A 102 7.30 -3.87 -11.09
C VAL A 102 8.58 -3.16 -11.51
N MET A 103 9.22 -2.45 -10.59
CA MET A 103 10.45 -1.72 -10.90
C MET A 103 11.60 -2.64 -11.32
N SER A 104 11.70 -3.83 -10.69
CA SER A 104 12.65 -4.85 -11.13
C SER A 104 12.34 -5.32 -12.56
N ALA A 105 11.07 -5.59 -12.88
CA ALA A 105 10.66 -6.00 -14.21
C ALA A 105 10.93 -4.91 -15.28
N VAL A 106 10.70 -3.64 -14.93
CA VAL A 106 11.05 -2.51 -15.80
C VAL A 106 12.57 -2.42 -16.01
N TRP A 107 13.34 -2.62 -14.93
CA TRP A 107 14.80 -2.58 -15.00
C TRP A 107 15.38 -3.71 -15.85
N ASP A 108 14.83 -4.92 -15.72
CA ASP A 108 15.27 -6.10 -16.47
C ASP A 108 14.76 -6.13 -17.92
N SER A 109 13.92 -5.16 -18.31
CA SER A 109 13.43 -5.00 -19.68
C SER A 109 14.42 -4.22 -20.57
N ASP A 110 14.18 -4.22 -21.87
CA ASP A 110 14.95 -3.47 -22.87
C ASP A 110 14.55 -1.98 -22.96
N LEU A 111 13.63 -1.51 -22.10
CA LEU A 111 13.06 -0.16 -22.21
C LEU A 111 14.11 0.95 -22.06
N PHE A 112 15.07 0.77 -21.17
CA PHE A 112 16.12 1.77 -20.94
C PHE A 112 17.07 1.93 -22.13
N GLU A 113 17.38 0.83 -22.81
CA GLU A 113 18.26 0.84 -23.97
C GLU A 113 17.52 1.29 -25.24
N LYS A 114 16.29 0.78 -25.41
CA LYS A 114 15.50 0.98 -26.62
C LYS A 114 14.97 2.39 -26.79
N TYR A 115 14.60 3.05 -25.68
CA TYR A 115 13.89 4.34 -25.68
C TYR A 115 14.64 5.48 -25.01
N ASP A 116 15.93 5.31 -24.70
CA ASP A 116 16.70 6.30 -23.92
C ASP A 116 15.94 6.76 -22.66
N MET A 117 15.31 5.77 -22.01
CA MET A 117 14.52 5.99 -20.82
C MET A 117 15.44 6.14 -19.61
N GLN A 118 15.11 7.06 -18.71
CA GLN A 118 15.88 7.27 -17.49
C GLN A 118 14.97 7.13 -16.28
N TRP A 119 15.45 6.41 -15.28
CA TRP A 119 14.82 6.37 -13.97
C TRP A 119 15.12 7.66 -13.21
N MET A 120 14.08 8.37 -12.79
CA MET A 120 14.25 9.62 -12.05
C MET A 120 14.17 9.37 -10.54
N PHE A 121 13.05 8.86 -10.04
CA PHE A 121 12.83 8.59 -8.62
C PHE A 121 11.57 7.73 -8.40
N MET A 122 11.41 7.27 -7.15
CA MET A 122 10.18 6.67 -6.64
C MET A 122 9.64 7.52 -5.49
N VAL A 123 8.33 7.69 -5.44
CA VAL A 123 7.61 8.34 -4.33
C VAL A 123 6.44 7.46 -3.93
N HIS A 124 6.45 6.91 -2.71
CA HIS A 124 5.43 5.99 -2.21
C HIS A 124 5.17 4.80 -3.13
N ASP A 125 4.09 4.85 -3.90
CA ASP A 125 3.62 3.84 -4.84
C ASP A 125 3.74 4.29 -6.32
N GLU A 126 4.42 5.40 -6.56
CA GLU A 126 4.67 5.96 -7.90
C GLU A 126 6.11 5.71 -8.36
N GLY A 127 6.28 5.36 -9.64
CA GLY A 127 7.56 5.37 -10.34
C GLY A 127 7.61 6.50 -11.36
N CYS A 128 8.64 7.34 -11.29
CA CYS A 128 8.83 8.45 -12.22
C CYS A 128 9.98 8.18 -13.19
N PHE A 129 9.71 8.34 -14.48
CA PHE A 129 10.66 8.12 -15.56
C PHE A 129 10.71 9.34 -16.46
N SER A 130 11.86 9.58 -17.06
CA SER A 130 12.04 10.51 -18.18
C SER A 130 12.24 9.73 -19.45
N VAL A 131 11.57 10.17 -20.52
CA VAL A 131 11.66 9.54 -21.85
C VAL A 131 11.44 10.60 -22.91
N ALA A 132 12.00 10.43 -24.10
CA ALA A 132 11.75 11.32 -25.23
C ALA A 132 10.25 11.34 -25.59
N ALA A 133 9.67 12.53 -25.83
CA ALA A 133 8.23 12.67 -26.07
C ALA A 133 7.68 11.77 -27.19
N LYS A 134 8.46 11.52 -28.23
CA LYS A 134 8.11 10.62 -29.34
C LYS A 134 7.94 9.16 -28.92
N ASP A 135 8.59 8.76 -27.83
CA ASP A 135 8.66 7.38 -27.33
C ASP A 135 7.75 7.19 -26.09
N ALA A 136 7.05 8.25 -25.64
CA ALA A 136 6.23 8.20 -24.43
C ALA A 136 5.13 7.12 -24.49
N VAL A 137 4.40 7.02 -25.61
CA VAL A 137 3.29 6.08 -25.76
C VAL A 137 3.75 4.62 -25.62
N PRO A 138 4.72 4.11 -26.42
CA PRO A 138 5.15 2.72 -26.29
C PRO A 138 5.79 2.40 -24.93
N VAL A 139 6.45 3.37 -24.27
CA VAL A 139 6.97 3.18 -22.92
C VAL A 139 5.84 3.07 -21.91
N ILE A 140 4.84 3.96 -21.97
CA ILE A 140 3.66 3.92 -21.11
C ILE A 140 2.96 2.57 -21.23
N GLU A 141 2.71 2.08 -22.44
CA GLU A 141 2.04 0.79 -22.67
C GLU A 141 2.80 -0.38 -22.03
N GLN A 142 4.12 -0.39 -22.11
CA GLN A 142 4.93 -1.46 -21.52
C GLN A 142 5.01 -1.35 -20.00
N VAL A 143 5.27 -0.17 -19.46
CA VAL A 143 5.31 0.05 -18.01
C VAL A 143 3.94 -0.25 -17.39
N HIS A 144 2.85 0.16 -18.06
CA HIS A 144 1.50 -0.13 -17.62
C HIS A 144 1.21 -1.63 -17.52
N LYS A 145 1.67 -2.44 -18.48
CA LYS A 145 1.57 -3.91 -18.40
C LYS A 145 2.27 -4.49 -17.18
N PHE A 146 3.45 -3.96 -16.81
CA PHE A 146 4.11 -4.37 -15.57
C PHE A 146 3.34 -3.93 -14.32
N MET A 147 2.79 -2.71 -14.32
CA MET A 147 2.04 -2.16 -13.19
C MET A 147 0.72 -2.91 -12.94
N THR A 148 0.06 -3.36 -14.00
CA THR A 148 -1.24 -4.06 -13.92
C THR A 148 -1.11 -5.58 -13.90
N ALA A 149 0.10 -6.10 -13.99
CA ALA A 149 0.33 -7.55 -13.85
C ALA A 149 -0.16 -8.06 -12.49
N PRO A 150 -0.84 -9.22 -12.43
CA PRO A 150 -1.34 -9.77 -11.18
C PRO A 150 -0.20 -10.00 -10.19
N PHE A 151 -0.26 -9.33 -9.05
CA PHE A 151 0.73 -9.45 -7.98
C PHE A 151 0.28 -10.42 -6.89
N LEU A 152 -1.00 -10.44 -6.59
CA LEU A 152 -1.65 -11.38 -5.68
C LEU A 152 -2.78 -12.10 -6.41
N GLU A 153 -2.88 -13.40 -6.22
CA GLU A 153 -3.93 -14.22 -6.82
C GLU A 153 -5.33 -13.70 -6.43
N GLY A 154 -6.18 -13.49 -7.43
CA GLY A 154 -7.55 -13.01 -7.24
C GLY A 154 -7.68 -11.52 -6.91
N LEU A 155 -6.56 -10.76 -6.90
CA LEU A 155 -6.59 -9.32 -6.69
C LEU A 155 -6.14 -8.58 -7.95
N PRO A 156 -7.03 -7.84 -8.62
CA PRO A 156 -6.64 -7.05 -9.78
C PRO A 156 -5.73 -5.89 -9.36
N SER A 157 -4.74 -5.59 -10.19
CA SER A 157 -3.89 -4.41 -10.02
C SER A 157 -4.36 -3.32 -10.98
N ALA A 158 -4.50 -2.11 -10.46
CA ALA A 158 -4.81 -0.92 -11.26
C ALA A 158 -3.65 0.07 -11.14
N SER A 159 -3.41 0.85 -12.19
CA SER A 159 -2.47 1.96 -12.15
C SER A 159 -3.02 3.17 -12.88
N SER A 160 -2.75 4.36 -12.35
CA SER A 160 -2.94 5.62 -13.05
C SER A 160 -1.64 6.05 -13.72
N ILE A 161 -1.74 6.86 -14.75
CA ILE A 161 -0.61 7.33 -15.55
C ILE A 161 -0.67 8.85 -15.58
N GLY A 162 0.41 9.48 -15.14
CA GLY A 162 0.62 10.91 -15.30
C GLY A 162 1.65 11.19 -16.40
N LEU A 163 1.35 12.08 -17.32
CA LEU A 163 2.24 12.51 -18.38
C LEU A 163 2.42 14.03 -18.37
N GLY A 164 3.63 14.51 -18.50
CA GLY A 164 3.93 15.95 -18.52
C GLY A 164 5.39 16.24 -18.85
N ARG A 165 5.71 17.52 -19.01
CA ARG A 165 7.10 17.94 -19.27
C ARG A 165 7.95 18.01 -18.00
N THR A 166 7.31 18.17 -16.86
CA THR A 166 7.93 18.22 -15.54
C THR A 166 7.03 17.50 -14.55
N PHE A 167 7.57 17.05 -13.42
CA PHE A 167 6.79 16.41 -12.36
C PHE A 167 5.63 17.27 -11.84
N GLY A 168 5.83 18.60 -11.77
CA GLY A 168 4.80 19.54 -11.33
C GLY A 168 3.71 19.87 -12.37
N THR A 169 3.82 19.37 -13.60
CA THR A 169 2.87 19.60 -14.69
C THR A 169 2.28 18.31 -15.26
N LEU A 170 2.29 17.24 -14.46
CA LEU A 170 1.69 15.97 -14.85
C LEU A 170 0.17 16.12 -15.00
N VAL A 171 -0.36 15.55 -16.07
CA VAL A 171 -1.79 15.39 -16.32
C VAL A 171 -2.10 13.89 -16.24
N GLU A 172 -3.05 13.52 -15.40
CA GLU A 172 -3.52 12.15 -15.31
C GLU A 172 -4.26 11.73 -16.57
N LEU A 173 -3.88 10.59 -17.12
CA LEU A 173 -4.53 9.99 -18.29
C LEU A 173 -5.69 9.04 -17.90
N GLY A 174 -6.01 8.96 -16.61
CA GLY A 174 -7.04 8.11 -16.04
C GLY A 174 -6.51 6.79 -15.47
N GLU A 175 -7.39 6.06 -14.80
CA GLU A 175 -7.13 4.68 -14.35
C GLU A 175 -7.43 3.74 -15.49
N VAL A 176 -6.46 2.91 -15.84
CA VAL A 176 -6.65 1.86 -16.85
C VAL A 176 -6.78 0.54 -16.11
N PHE A 177 -7.96 -0.05 -16.17
CA PHE A 177 -8.23 -1.39 -15.66
C PHE A 177 -8.04 -2.38 -16.81
N ASP A 178 -7.33 -3.47 -16.57
CA ASP A 178 -7.33 -4.61 -17.49
C ASP A 178 -8.64 -5.38 -17.27
N ALA A 179 -9.68 -4.96 -18.00
CA ALA A 179 -11.05 -5.48 -17.87
C ALA A 179 -11.26 -6.81 -18.62
N ASP A 180 -10.23 -7.34 -19.30
CA ASP A 180 -10.36 -8.48 -20.21
C ASP A 180 -9.77 -9.79 -19.66
N LYS A 181 -9.80 -9.97 -18.33
CA LYS A 181 -9.49 -11.29 -17.73
C LYS A 181 -10.43 -11.69 -16.62
#